data_23422fba138152dd9f87ec764f3f0610
#
_entry.id   23422fba138152dd9f87ec764f3f0610
#
_cell.length_a   1.000
_cell.length_b   1.000
_cell.length_c   1.000
_cell.angle_alpha   90.00
_cell.angle_beta   90.00
_cell.angle_gamma   90.00
#
_symmetry.space_group_name_H-M   'P 1'
#
loop_
_entity.id
_entity.type
_entity.pdbx_description
1 polymer ?
#
loop_
_entity_poly.entity_id
_entity_poly.type
_entity_poly.pdbx_seq_one_letter_code
_entity_poly.pdbx_strand_id
1 'polypeptide(L)'
;MKKTFTDEQIVGILRGFEASGLTIKEYCRQKDVSEQTFYKWRKRFGSMEVEEVKHFKQLQQENARLKRLLAERDLEIDVMKEVLAKKW
;
A
#
# COMPACT_ATOMS: atom_id res chain seq x y z
N MET A 1 21.07 8.55 8.68
CA MET A 1 19.68 8.04 8.80
C MET A 1 19.12 7.70 7.45
N LYS A 2 18.55 6.55 7.30
CA LYS A 2 17.83 6.20 6.07
C LYS A 2 16.49 6.93 6.06
N LYS A 3 16.26 7.70 5.01
CA LYS A 3 14.95 8.33 4.81
C LYS A 3 13.93 7.26 4.46
N THR A 4 12.78 7.32 5.11
CA THR A 4 11.68 6.43 4.81
C THR A 4 10.64 7.19 3.98
N PHE A 5 10.20 6.60 2.89
CA PHE A 5 9.22 7.20 2.00
C PHE A 5 7.93 6.41 2.00
N THR A 6 6.81 7.12 1.98
CA THR A 6 5.51 6.47 1.78
C THR A 6 5.36 6.07 0.31
N ASP A 7 4.42 5.18 0.02
CA ASP A 7 4.16 4.76 -1.37
C ASP A 7 3.76 5.94 -2.25
N GLU A 8 2.96 6.87 -1.72
CA GLU A 8 2.58 8.09 -2.44
C GLU A 8 3.80 8.96 -2.77
N GLN A 9 4.72 9.09 -1.81
CA GLN A 9 5.95 9.84 -2.02
C GLN A 9 6.83 9.18 -3.08
N ILE A 10 6.92 7.85 -3.06
CA ILE A 10 7.69 7.08 -4.04
C ILE A 10 7.14 7.31 -5.44
N VAL A 11 5.83 7.18 -5.62
CA VAL A 11 5.20 7.40 -6.92
C VAL A 11 5.37 8.84 -7.38
N GLY A 12 5.26 9.80 -6.45
CA GLY A 12 5.50 11.21 -6.74
C GLY A 12 6.92 11.46 -7.24
N ILE A 13 7.92 10.82 -6.62
CA ILE A 13 9.32 10.92 -7.04
C ILE A 13 9.50 10.34 -8.45
N LEU A 14 8.90 9.17 -8.72
CA LEU A 14 8.98 8.53 -10.03
C LEU A 14 8.35 9.40 -11.12
N ARG A 15 7.20 10.01 -10.85
CA ARG A 15 6.53 10.89 -11.81
C ARG A 15 7.32 12.19 -12.01
N GLY A 16 7.88 12.73 -10.94
CA GLY A 16 8.72 13.94 -11.01
C GLY A 16 9.96 13.73 -11.86
N PHE A 17 10.51 12.53 -11.91
CA PHE A 17 11.64 12.21 -12.79
C PHE A 17 11.31 12.45 -14.26
N GLU A 18 10.14 12.00 -14.71
CA GLU A 18 9.72 12.15 -16.11
C GLU A 18 9.65 13.62 -16.54
N ALA A 19 9.25 14.49 -15.63
CA ALA A 19 9.12 15.92 -15.89
C ALA A 19 10.43 16.70 -15.68
N SER A 20 11.44 16.09 -15.05
CA SER A 20 12.65 16.81 -14.62
C SER A 20 13.64 17.09 -15.75
N GLY A 21 13.68 16.23 -16.76
CA GLY A 21 14.67 16.30 -17.83
C GLY A 21 16.08 15.92 -17.38
N LEU A 22 16.25 15.42 -16.16
CA LEU A 22 17.54 15.02 -15.62
C LEU A 22 17.81 13.54 -15.90
N THR A 23 19.10 13.15 -15.83
CA THR A 23 19.46 11.74 -15.85
C THR A 23 19.04 11.10 -14.53
N ILE A 24 18.92 9.76 -14.53
CA ILE A 24 18.59 9.01 -13.32
C ILE A 24 19.59 9.30 -12.21
N LYS A 25 20.88 9.34 -12.56
CA LYS A 25 21.95 9.60 -11.59
C LYS A 25 21.81 10.97 -10.94
N GLU A 26 21.56 11.99 -11.73
CA GLU A 26 21.41 13.37 -11.24
C GLU A 26 20.15 13.52 -10.39
N TYR A 27 19.05 12.94 -10.86
CA TYR A 27 17.77 13.00 -10.15
C TYR A 27 17.84 12.29 -8.79
N CYS A 28 18.44 11.10 -8.75
CA CYS A 28 18.62 10.36 -7.51
C CYS A 28 19.49 11.13 -6.53
N ARG A 29 20.52 11.82 -7.02
CA ARG A 29 21.37 12.66 -6.17
C ARG A 29 20.56 13.78 -5.52
N GLN A 30 19.72 14.46 -6.30
CA GLN A 30 18.86 15.52 -5.79
C GLN A 30 17.87 15.03 -4.75
N LYS A 31 17.32 13.85 -4.95
CA LYS A 31 16.33 13.26 -4.03
C LYS A 31 16.96 12.49 -2.88
N ASP A 32 18.28 12.40 -2.86
CA ASP A 32 19.02 11.67 -1.83
C ASP A 32 18.59 10.19 -1.76
N VAL A 33 18.50 9.58 -2.92
CA VAL A 33 18.08 8.18 -3.11
C VAL A 33 19.13 7.48 -3.97
N SER A 34 19.44 6.21 -3.65
CA SER A 34 20.35 5.43 -4.48
C SER A 34 19.69 5.04 -5.80
N GLU A 35 20.50 4.86 -6.84
CA GLU A 35 20.00 4.41 -8.14
C GLU A 35 19.34 3.03 -8.02
N GLN A 36 19.90 2.15 -7.22
CA GLN A 36 19.33 0.82 -6.98
C GLN A 36 17.92 0.91 -6.40
N THR A 37 17.74 1.77 -5.40
CA THR A 37 16.42 2.00 -4.80
C THR A 37 15.45 2.56 -5.83
N PHE A 38 15.90 3.52 -6.64
CA PHE A 38 15.08 4.10 -7.71
C PHE A 38 14.60 3.04 -8.69
N TYR A 39 15.49 2.14 -9.13
CA TYR A 39 15.11 1.06 -10.04
C TYR A 39 14.14 0.07 -9.41
N LYS A 40 14.30 -0.24 -8.13
CA LYS A 40 13.35 -1.09 -7.41
C LYS A 40 11.96 -0.44 -7.36
N TRP A 41 11.90 0.84 -7.07
CA TRP A 41 10.64 1.60 -7.05
C TRP A 41 9.99 1.63 -8.42
N ARG A 42 10.80 1.86 -9.45
CA ARG A 42 10.31 1.91 -10.83
C ARG A 42 9.70 0.58 -11.26
N LYS A 43 10.32 -0.52 -10.86
CA LYS A 43 9.81 -1.85 -11.15
C LYS A 43 8.48 -2.10 -10.42
N ARG A 44 8.37 -1.64 -9.20
CA ARG A 44 7.19 -1.87 -8.35
C ARG A 44 6.02 -0.93 -8.68
N PHE A 45 6.31 0.35 -8.95
CA PHE A 45 5.29 1.39 -9.09
C PHE A 45 5.30 2.10 -10.43
N GLY A 46 6.05 1.62 -11.40
CA GLY A 46 6.39 2.38 -12.62
C GLY A 46 5.23 2.94 -13.43
N SER A 47 4.09 2.29 -13.42
CA SER A 47 2.92 2.76 -14.16
C SER A 47 1.84 3.39 -13.26
N MET A 48 2.06 3.47 -11.95
CA MET A 48 1.05 3.97 -11.01
C MET A 48 1.12 5.48 -10.85
N GLU A 49 -0.02 6.08 -10.65
CA GLU A 49 -0.16 7.48 -10.25
C GLU A 49 -0.40 7.57 -8.75
N VAL A 50 -0.14 8.74 -8.15
CA VAL A 50 -0.33 8.94 -6.70
C VAL A 50 -1.78 8.63 -6.29
N GLU A 51 -2.75 9.04 -7.09
CA GLU A 51 -4.16 8.79 -6.81
C GLU A 51 -4.50 7.30 -6.83
N GLU A 52 -3.88 6.54 -7.72
CA GLU A 52 -4.06 5.09 -7.78
C GLU A 52 -3.51 4.41 -6.52
N VAL A 53 -2.36 4.86 -6.02
CA VAL A 53 -1.78 4.34 -4.79
C VAL A 53 -2.69 4.59 -3.60
N LYS A 54 -3.22 5.79 -3.49
CA LYS A 54 -4.18 6.14 -2.43
C LYS A 54 -5.42 5.28 -2.49
N HIS A 55 -5.96 5.10 -3.68
CA HIS A 55 -7.16 4.29 -3.91
C HIS A 55 -6.90 2.82 -3.52
N PHE A 56 -5.76 2.29 -3.94
CA PHE A 56 -5.35 0.92 -3.60
C PHE A 56 -5.26 0.72 -2.10
N LYS A 57 -4.64 1.67 -1.37
CA LYS A 57 -4.55 1.61 0.08
C LYS A 57 -5.93 1.62 0.75
N GLN A 58 -6.82 2.46 0.27
CA GLN A 58 -8.19 2.51 0.77
C GLN A 58 -8.90 1.17 0.57
N LEU A 59 -8.75 0.56 -0.59
CA LEU A 59 -9.32 -0.74 -0.88
C LEU A 59 -8.74 -1.83 0.02
N GLN A 60 -7.44 -1.80 0.29
CA GLN A 60 -6.81 -2.75 1.20
C GLN A 60 -7.36 -2.63 2.62
N GLN A 61 -7.49 -1.41 3.11
CA GLN A 61 -8.03 -1.13 4.45
C GLN A 61 -9.48 -1.60 4.56
N GLU A 62 -10.29 -1.31 3.56
CA GLU A 62 -11.68 -1.72 3.54
C GLU A 62 -11.81 -3.24 3.46
N ASN A 63 -10.97 -3.88 2.66
CA ASN A 63 -10.96 -5.33 2.55
C ASN A 63 -10.62 -5.98 3.90
N ALA A 64 -9.61 -5.46 4.60
CA ALA A 64 -9.22 -5.96 5.92
C ALA A 64 -10.34 -5.77 6.94
N ARG A 65 -11.02 -4.61 6.90
CA ARG A 65 -12.16 -4.32 7.77
C ARG A 65 -13.32 -5.30 7.52
N LEU A 66 -13.65 -5.52 6.25
CA LEU A 66 -14.75 -6.42 5.89
C LEU A 66 -14.43 -7.86 6.30
N LYS A 67 -13.21 -8.30 6.13
CA LYS A 67 -12.77 -9.64 6.56
C LYS A 67 -12.91 -9.81 8.07
N ARG A 68 -12.53 -8.79 8.83
CA ARG A 68 -12.66 -8.81 10.30
C ARG A 68 -14.13 -8.90 10.72
N LEU A 69 -14.99 -8.07 10.12
CA LEU A 69 -16.41 -8.08 10.41
C LEU A 69 -17.05 -9.42 10.10
N LEU A 70 -16.65 -10.03 8.99
CA LEU A 70 -17.15 -11.36 8.61
C LEU A 70 -16.73 -12.41 9.62
N ALA A 71 -15.48 -12.39 10.06
CA ALA A 71 -14.97 -13.32 11.07
C ALA A 71 -15.69 -13.17 12.40
N GLU A 72 -15.97 -11.94 12.83
CA GLU A 72 -16.73 -11.67 14.05
C GLU A 72 -18.16 -12.22 13.95
N ARG A 73 -18.81 -12.06 12.81
CA ARG A 73 -20.14 -12.61 12.56
C ARG A 73 -20.14 -14.13 12.61
N ASP A 74 -19.16 -14.77 12.01
CA ASP A 74 -19.05 -16.23 12.03
C ASP A 74 -18.90 -16.75 13.46
N LEU A 75 -18.08 -16.08 14.29
CA LEU A 75 -17.92 -16.41 15.69
C LEU A 75 -19.24 -16.27 16.47
N GLU A 76 -19.96 -15.20 16.25
CA GLU A 76 -21.26 -14.98 16.89
C GLU A 76 -22.26 -16.09 16.53
N ILE A 77 -22.30 -16.47 15.26
CA ILE A 77 -23.17 -17.56 14.80
C ILE A 77 -22.81 -18.88 15.45
N ASP A 78 -21.50 -19.19 15.52
CA ASP A 78 -21.01 -20.42 16.15
C ASP A 78 -21.37 -20.49 17.64
N VAL A 79 -21.19 -19.39 18.36
CA VAL A 79 -21.56 -19.29 19.78
C VAL A 79 -23.06 -19.48 19.95
N MET A 80 -23.86 -18.87 19.10
CA MET A 80 -25.31 -19.02 19.15
C MET A 80 -25.75 -20.47 18.92
N LYS A 81 -25.13 -21.15 17.95
CA LYS A 81 -25.40 -22.56 17.68
C LYS A 81 -25.07 -23.44 18.88
N GLU A 82 -23.94 -23.18 19.54
CA GLU A 82 -23.55 -23.92 20.74
C GLU A 82 -24.54 -23.71 21.89
N VAL A 83 -24.95 -22.47 22.10
CA VAL A 83 -25.92 -22.13 23.14
C VAL A 83 -27.25 -22.85 22.88
N LEU A 84 -27.74 -22.84 21.66
CA LEU A 84 -28.97 -23.52 21.28
C LEU A 84 -28.87 -25.02 21.44
N ALA A 85 -27.71 -25.59 21.09
CA ALA A 85 -27.47 -27.03 21.23
C ALA A 85 -27.48 -27.46 22.70
N LYS A 86 -26.99 -26.64 23.61
CA LYS A 86 -26.92 -26.93 25.05
C LYS A 86 -28.27 -26.79 25.76
N LYS A 87 -29.22 -26.14 25.15
CA LYS A 87 -30.58 -25.97 25.71
C LYS A 87 -31.42 -27.23 25.65
N TRP A 88 -31.06 -28.15 24.81
CA TRP A 88 -31.78 -29.40 24.55
C TRP A 88 -30.92 -30.61 24.95
#